data_999c50a313430e9ca7755ba63313dd80
#
_entry.id   999c50a313430e9ca7755ba63313dd80
#
_cell.length_a   1.000
_cell.length_b   1.000
_cell.length_c   1.000
_cell.angle_alpha   90.00
_cell.angle_beta   90.00
_cell.angle_gamma   90.00
#
_symmetry.space_group_name_H-M   'P 1'
#
loop_
_entity.id
_entity.type
_entity.pdbx_description
1 polymer ?
#
loop_
_entity_poly.entity_id
_entity_poly.type
_entity_poly.pdbx_seq_one_letter_code
_entity_poly.pdbx_strand_id
1 'polypeptide(L)'
;NVRRNRLSDFRNVRQNGLIAMKLENGERLIDVQAVREDEDVLLATRKGRAIRFAVADELRVFSGRTSTGVRGIRLGAGDEVISLSVLHHVEALAEERVAYLKAAGAKRRNGEPEESVDDAESVAEITLSPERFAALEAAEEFVLTVTAGGYGKRTSAFEYRVTGRGGQGITGVALTRKNGGAAVASFPVRDGDALMLVTDAGRTIRIPVDDIRIAGRATQGVTLFRIEDDEHVTSVFPVVED
;
A
#
# COMPACT_ATOMS: atom_id res chain seq x y z
N ASN A 1 -0.99 -2.41 -15.61
CA ASN A 1 -1.22 -1.10 -16.23
C ASN A 1 -2.22 -0.29 -15.42
N VAL A 2 -2.09 1.03 -15.47
CA VAL A 2 -2.97 2.01 -14.83
C VAL A 2 -3.41 3.06 -15.85
N ARG A 3 -4.57 3.65 -15.62
CA ARG A 3 -5.04 4.77 -16.42
C ARG A 3 -5.90 5.71 -15.58
N ARG A 4 -5.92 6.98 -15.94
CA ARG A 4 -6.71 8.03 -15.32
C ARG A 4 -7.68 8.62 -16.33
N ASN A 5 -8.94 8.73 -15.95
CA ASN A 5 -9.99 9.39 -16.71
C ASN A 5 -10.71 10.40 -15.82
N ARG A 6 -11.37 11.37 -16.45
CA ARG A 6 -12.28 12.25 -15.73
C ARG A 6 -13.54 11.49 -15.34
N LEU A 7 -14.07 11.71 -14.15
CA LEU A 7 -15.36 11.14 -13.72
C LEU A 7 -16.49 11.52 -14.67
N SER A 8 -16.42 12.69 -15.32
CA SER A 8 -17.37 13.12 -16.33
C SER A 8 -17.47 12.19 -17.54
N ASP A 9 -16.44 11.41 -17.86
CA ASP A 9 -16.44 10.45 -18.96
C ASP A 9 -17.38 9.25 -18.69
N PHE A 10 -17.84 9.10 -17.45
CA PHE A 10 -18.70 8.02 -16.99
C PHE A 10 -20.12 8.48 -16.62
N ARG A 11 -20.52 9.73 -16.94
CA ARG A 11 -21.86 10.25 -16.60
C ARG A 11 -22.99 9.50 -17.27
N ASN A 12 -22.79 9.05 -18.51
CA ASN A 12 -23.83 8.41 -19.32
C ASN A 12 -23.58 6.91 -19.41
N VAL A 13 -23.84 6.19 -18.31
CA VAL A 13 -23.74 4.73 -18.28
C VAL A 13 -25.00 4.13 -18.89
N ARG A 14 -24.84 3.29 -19.91
CA ARG A 14 -25.91 2.52 -20.53
C ARG A 14 -26.23 1.29 -19.67
N GLN A 15 -27.39 0.66 -19.87
CA GLN A 15 -27.77 -0.56 -19.14
C GLN A 15 -26.75 -1.71 -19.28
N ASN A 16 -26.08 -1.81 -20.43
CA ASN A 16 -25.03 -2.80 -20.68
C ASN A 16 -23.63 -2.36 -20.21
N GLY A 17 -23.54 -1.28 -19.45
CA GLY A 17 -22.29 -0.73 -18.92
C GLY A 17 -21.47 0.05 -19.97
N LEU A 18 -20.27 0.41 -19.56
CA LEU A 18 -19.29 1.11 -20.36
C LEU A 18 -17.94 0.40 -20.25
N ILE A 19 -17.21 0.31 -21.37
CA ILE A 19 -15.79 -0.08 -21.32
C ILE A 19 -15.02 1.04 -20.64
N ALA A 20 -14.43 0.73 -19.50
CA ALA A 20 -13.63 1.68 -18.74
C ALA A 20 -12.15 1.62 -19.12
N MET A 21 -11.67 0.45 -19.55
CA MET A 21 -10.29 0.19 -19.94
C MET A 21 -10.24 -0.98 -20.91
N LYS A 22 -9.34 -0.93 -21.89
CA LYS A 22 -9.05 -2.11 -22.70
C LYS A 22 -8.17 -3.06 -21.86
N LEU A 23 -8.62 -4.30 -21.74
CA LEU A 23 -7.84 -5.39 -21.15
C LEU A 23 -7.35 -6.30 -22.26
N GLU A 24 -6.14 -6.81 -22.15
CA GLU A 24 -5.61 -7.84 -23.04
C GLU A 24 -5.96 -9.24 -22.51
N ASN A 25 -5.72 -10.27 -23.33
CA ASN A 25 -6.06 -11.64 -22.94
C ASN A 25 -5.32 -12.05 -21.66
N GLY A 26 -6.10 -12.50 -20.66
CA GLY A 26 -5.59 -12.91 -19.35
C GLY A 26 -5.45 -11.76 -18.34
N GLU A 27 -5.66 -10.52 -18.75
CA GLU A 27 -5.72 -9.38 -17.81
C GLU A 27 -7.10 -9.24 -17.17
N ARG A 28 -7.11 -8.71 -15.97
CA ARG A 28 -8.33 -8.37 -15.23
C ARG A 28 -8.17 -7.00 -14.57
N LEU A 29 -9.28 -6.31 -14.40
CA LEU A 29 -9.34 -5.11 -13.60
C LEU A 29 -9.24 -5.50 -12.12
N ILE A 30 -8.27 -4.95 -11.42
CA ILE A 30 -8.02 -5.26 -10.01
C ILE A 30 -8.78 -4.29 -9.13
N ASP A 31 -8.69 -2.98 -9.40
CA ASP A 31 -9.29 -1.95 -8.56
C ASP A 31 -9.59 -0.68 -9.36
N VAL A 32 -10.48 0.14 -8.81
CA VAL A 32 -10.84 1.47 -9.33
C VAL A 32 -11.02 2.41 -8.14
N GLN A 33 -10.27 3.51 -8.13
CA GLN A 33 -10.31 4.52 -7.09
C GLN A 33 -10.61 5.90 -7.65
N ALA A 34 -11.38 6.70 -6.93
CA ALA A 34 -11.47 8.13 -7.18
C ALA A 34 -10.19 8.79 -6.63
N VAL A 35 -9.58 9.65 -7.42
CA VAL A 35 -8.28 10.25 -7.08
C VAL A 35 -8.26 11.72 -7.46
N ARG A 36 -7.56 12.54 -6.68
CA ARG A 36 -7.26 13.94 -6.96
C ARG A 36 -5.86 14.08 -7.54
N GLU A 37 -5.56 15.27 -8.06
CA GLU A 37 -4.24 15.56 -8.64
C GLU A 37 -3.14 15.67 -7.58
N ASP A 38 -3.51 16.12 -6.39
CA ASP A 38 -2.63 16.29 -5.23
C ASP A 38 -2.48 15.00 -4.38
N GLU A 39 -2.73 13.86 -4.97
CA GLU A 39 -2.61 12.55 -4.31
C GLU A 39 -1.57 11.66 -5.00
N ASP A 40 -1.19 10.60 -4.31
CA ASP A 40 -0.29 9.56 -4.81
C ASP A 40 -1.02 8.23 -4.98
N VAL A 41 -0.57 7.45 -5.93
CA VAL A 41 -0.97 6.04 -6.09
C VAL A 41 0.11 5.14 -5.52
N LEU A 42 -0.31 4.18 -4.70
CA LEU A 42 0.50 3.06 -4.23
C LEU A 42 -0.04 1.77 -4.85
N LEU A 43 0.78 1.07 -5.63
CA LEU A 43 0.47 -0.28 -6.12
C LEU A 43 1.26 -1.30 -5.30
N ALA A 44 0.59 -2.36 -4.84
CA ALA A 44 1.23 -3.48 -4.18
C ALA A 44 1.04 -4.78 -4.96
N THR A 45 2.02 -5.69 -4.86
CA THR A 45 2.01 -6.95 -5.59
C THR A 45 1.98 -8.15 -4.67
N ARG A 46 1.53 -9.28 -5.20
CA ARG A 46 1.48 -10.56 -4.50
C ARG A 46 2.84 -11.02 -3.97
N LYS A 47 3.92 -10.71 -4.72
CA LYS A 47 5.30 -11.01 -4.29
C LYS A 47 5.91 -9.95 -3.38
N GLY A 48 5.08 -9.10 -2.77
CA GLY A 48 5.49 -8.16 -1.73
C GLY A 48 6.27 -6.95 -2.23
N ARG A 49 6.14 -6.59 -3.52
CA ARG A 49 6.68 -5.34 -4.07
C ARG A 49 5.65 -4.24 -3.98
N ALA A 50 6.12 -2.99 -3.86
CA ALA A 50 5.26 -1.80 -3.86
C ALA A 50 5.93 -0.67 -4.63
N ILE A 51 5.13 0.16 -5.31
CA ILE A 51 5.58 1.38 -5.98
C ILE A 51 4.60 2.51 -5.69
N ARG A 52 5.14 3.67 -5.30
CA ARG A 52 4.37 4.89 -5.08
C ARG A 52 4.78 5.95 -6.09
N PHE A 53 3.81 6.64 -6.68
CA PHE A 53 4.05 7.72 -7.62
C PHE A 53 2.94 8.77 -7.56
N ALA A 54 3.30 10.03 -7.86
CA ALA A 54 2.36 11.15 -7.85
C ALA A 54 1.38 11.07 -9.04
N VAL A 55 0.10 11.35 -8.78
CA VAL A 55 -0.96 11.33 -9.80
C VAL A 55 -0.73 12.43 -10.83
N ALA A 56 -0.40 13.66 -10.41
CA ALA A 56 -0.22 14.79 -11.30
C ALA A 56 0.87 14.54 -12.35
N ASP A 57 2.03 14.08 -11.89
CA ASP A 57 3.23 13.96 -12.72
C ASP A 57 3.24 12.70 -13.59
N GLU A 58 2.71 11.59 -13.06
CA GLU A 58 2.89 10.26 -13.65
C GLU A 58 1.66 9.76 -14.41
N LEU A 59 0.46 10.28 -14.12
CA LEU A 59 -0.77 9.84 -14.74
C LEU A 59 -1.46 10.94 -15.52
N ARG A 60 -1.18 11.00 -16.82
CA ARG A 60 -1.97 11.88 -17.70
C ARG A 60 -3.45 11.47 -17.73
N VAL A 61 -4.34 12.44 -17.88
CA VAL A 61 -5.75 12.19 -18.14
C VAL A 61 -5.91 11.67 -19.57
N PHE A 62 -6.51 10.50 -19.74
CA PHE A 62 -6.82 9.94 -21.05
C PHE A 62 -8.15 10.52 -21.57
N SER A 63 -8.17 10.95 -22.83
CA SER A 63 -9.35 11.50 -23.48
C SER A 63 -10.39 10.45 -23.87
N GLY A 64 -10.03 9.18 -23.91
CA GLY A 64 -10.93 8.07 -24.25
C GLY A 64 -10.81 6.93 -23.23
N ARG A 65 -11.66 5.91 -23.35
CA ARG A 65 -11.73 4.78 -22.41
C ARG A 65 -11.20 3.46 -22.96
N THR A 66 -10.75 3.44 -24.21
CA THR A 66 -10.48 2.19 -24.94
C THR A 66 -8.99 1.85 -25.08
N SER A 67 -8.10 2.51 -24.34
CA SER A 67 -6.68 2.16 -24.28
C SER A 67 -6.34 1.30 -23.08
N THR A 68 -5.22 0.57 -23.15
CA THR A 68 -4.67 -0.25 -22.06
C THR A 68 -4.06 0.58 -20.93
N GLY A 69 -3.98 1.92 -21.08
CA GLY A 69 -3.30 2.79 -20.11
C GLY A 69 -1.78 2.79 -20.27
N VAL A 70 -1.10 3.01 -19.15
CA VAL A 70 0.37 3.08 -19.05
C VAL A 70 0.84 2.10 -17.97
N ARG A 71 2.09 1.68 -18.07
CA ARG A 71 2.67 0.79 -17.05
C ARG A 71 2.77 1.49 -15.70
N GLY A 72 2.10 0.99 -14.68
CA GLY A 72 2.22 1.45 -13.29
C GLY A 72 3.42 0.83 -12.59
N ILE A 73 3.55 -0.50 -12.67
CA ILE A 73 4.67 -1.25 -12.07
C ILE A 73 5.19 -2.31 -13.07
N ARG A 74 6.48 -2.62 -13.01
CA ARG A 74 7.09 -3.75 -13.73
C ARG A 74 7.02 -5.00 -12.85
N LEU A 75 6.17 -5.93 -13.22
CA LEU A 75 6.02 -7.20 -12.52
C LEU A 75 7.17 -8.16 -12.85
N GLY A 76 7.62 -8.90 -11.84
CA GLY A 76 8.48 -10.07 -12.01
C GLY A 76 7.68 -11.26 -12.54
N ALA A 77 8.38 -12.33 -12.92
CA ALA A 77 7.75 -13.55 -13.41
C ALA A 77 6.76 -14.13 -12.38
N GLY A 78 5.52 -14.38 -12.79
CA GLY A 78 4.46 -14.92 -11.95
C GLY A 78 4.06 -14.01 -10.78
N ASP A 79 4.28 -12.68 -10.88
CA ASP A 79 3.78 -11.70 -9.93
C ASP A 79 2.53 -11.00 -10.48
N GLU A 80 1.69 -10.51 -9.61
CA GLU A 80 0.48 -9.78 -9.96
C GLU A 80 0.23 -8.63 -8.99
N VAL A 81 -0.42 -7.55 -9.46
CA VAL A 81 -0.91 -6.48 -8.60
C VAL A 81 -2.10 -6.99 -7.81
N ILE A 82 -2.10 -6.75 -6.51
CA ILE A 82 -3.18 -7.16 -5.60
C ILE A 82 -3.99 -5.97 -5.09
N SER A 83 -3.44 -4.76 -5.13
CA SER A 83 -4.14 -3.56 -4.66
C SER A 83 -3.64 -2.30 -5.35
N LEU A 84 -4.55 -1.32 -5.41
CA LEU A 84 -4.29 0.07 -5.72
C LEU A 84 -4.80 0.90 -4.54
N SER A 85 -3.94 1.71 -3.96
CA SER A 85 -4.28 2.60 -2.84
C SER A 85 -3.99 4.04 -3.23
N VAL A 86 -4.78 4.95 -2.67
CA VAL A 86 -4.59 6.40 -2.80
C VAL A 86 -4.09 6.93 -1.47
N LEU A 87 -3.02 7.71 -1.51
CA LEU A 87 -2.37 8.32 -0.35
C LEU A 87 -2.29 9.83 -0.57
N HIS A 88 -2.30 10.61 0.50
CA HIS A 88 -2.03 12.03 0.41
C HIS A 88 -0.59 12.28 -0.04
N HIS A 89 -0.41 13.23 -0.97
CA HIS A 89 0.92 13.68 -1.32
C HIS A 89 1.44 14.61 -0.23
N VAL A 90 2.63 14.32 0.27
CA VAL A 90 3.30 15.14 1.30
C VAL A 90 4.64 15.61 0.75
N GLU A 91 4.78 16.92 0.59
CA GLU A 91 6.04 17.56 0.21
C GLU A 91 7.07 17.38 1.34
N ALA A 92 7.97 16.45 1.17
CA ALA A 92 9.05 16.18 2.12
C ALA A 92 10.31 15.71 1.40
N LEU A 93 11.44 16.31 1.73
CA LEU A 93 12.74 15.86 1.24
C LEU A 93 13.05 14.45 1.76
N ALA A 94 13.93 13.73 1.07
CA ALA A 94 14.31 12.38 1.47
C ALA A 94 14.92 12.37 2.89
N GLU A 95 15.76 13.37 3.20
CA GLU A 95 16.38 13.55 4.51
C GLU A 95 15.34 13.81 5.60
N GLU A 96 14.31 14.62 5.32
CA GLU A 96 13.23 14.90 6.26
C GLU A 96 12.42 13.63 6.57
N ARG A 97 12.05 12.86 5.53
CA ARG A 97 11.34 11.59 5.71
C ARG A 97 12.13 10.60 6.56
N VAL A 98 13.42 10.43 6.28
CA VAL A 98 14.30 9.52 7.02
C VAL A 98 14.45 9.98 8.47
N ALA A 99 14.70 11.28 8.71
CA ALA A 99 14.80 11.85 10.05
C ALA A 99 13.49 11.69 10.85
N TYR A 100 12.34 11.93 10.19
CA TYR A 100 11.03 11.72 10.80
C TYR A 100 10.82 10.26 11.19
N LEU A 101 11.02 9.31 10.26
CA LEU A 101 10.82 7.88 10.51
C LEU A 101 11.70 7.37 11.66
N LYS A 102 12.97 7.82 11.72
CA LYS A 102 13.90 7.49 12.80
C LYS A 102 13.38 7.98 14.15
N ALA A 103 12.99 9.25 14.24
CA ALA A 103 12.50 9.86 15.48
C ALA A 103 11.13 9.28 15.91
N ALA A 104 10.18 9.17 15.00
CA ALA A 104 8.86 8.60 15.26
C ALA A 104 8.95 7.12 15.62
N GLY A 105 9.80 6.35 14.94
CA GLY A 105 10.08 4.95 15.27
C GLY A 105 10.67 4.80 16.67
N ALA A 106 11.64 5.63 17.07
CA ALA A 106 12.19 5.61 18.43
C ALA A 106 11.14 5.93 19.49
N LYS A 107 10.27 6.94 19.23
CA LYS A 107 9.15 7.30 20.12
C LYS A 107 8.17 6.13 20.31
N ARG A 108 7.85 5.37 19.24
CA ARG A 108 6.90 4.24 19.27
C ARG A 108 7.48 3.01 19.97
N ARG A 109 8.77 2.76 19.84
CA ARG A 109 9.44 1.56 20.38
C ARG A 109 9.77 1.65 21.87
N ASN A 110 9.72 2.82 22.47
CA ASN A 110 10.10 3.03 23.89
C ASN A 110 11.47 2.42 24.26
N GLY A 111 12.45 2.47 23.34
CA GLY A 111 13.80 1.95 23.55
C GLY A 111 14.08 0.52 23.03
N GLU A 112 13.12 -0.16 22.42
CA GLU A 112 13.41 -1.43 21.73
C GLU A 112 14.31 -1.22 20.49
N PRO A 113 15.17 -2.20 20.13
CA PRO A 113 16.04 -2.11 18.96
C PRO A 113 15.28 -1.89 17.66
N GLU A 114 15.92 -1.18 16.73
CA GLU A 114 15.39 -1.02 15.38
C GLU A 114 15.57 -2.29 14.56
N GLU A 115 14.50 -2.76 13.91
CA GLU A 115 14.62 -3.79 12.87
C GLU A 115 15.30 -3.13 11.66
N SER A 116 16.50 -3.56 11.31
CA SER A 116 17.27 -3.04 10.18
C SER A 116 16.52 -3.26 8.86
N VAL A 117 16.50 -2.24 8.02
CA VAL A 117 15.91 -2.28 6.67
C VAL A 117 17.04 -2.23 5.65
N ASP A 118 17.25 -3.31 4.91
CA ASP A 118 18.33 -3.45 3.91
C ASP A 118 18.30 -2.42 2.77
N ASP A 119 17.19 -1.72 2.58
CA ASP A 119 16.94 -0.73 1.52
C ASP A 119 16.87 0.72 2.06
N ALA A 120 17.53 1.04 3.17
CA ALA A 120 17.54 2.39 3.72
C ALA A 120 18.12 3.39 2.70
N GLU A 121 17.43 4.51 2.47
CA GLU A 121 17.97 5.59 1.66
C GLU A 121 19.23 6.16 2.36
N SER A 122 20.35 6.18 1.64
CA SER A 122 21.57 6.86 2.13
C SER A 122 21.39 8.35 1.89
N VAL A 123 21.01 9.08 2.91
CA VAL A 123 20.80 10.53 2.89
C VAL A 123 21.59 11.21 4.00
N ALA A 124 21.78 12.53 3.90
CA ALA A 124 22.39 13.30 4.95
C ALA A 124 21.56 13.22 6.25
N GLU A 125 22.23 13.04 7.39
CA GLU A 125 21.55 13.05 8.68
C GLU A 125 21.21 14.50 9.05
N ILE A 126 19.92 14.75 9.26
CA ILE A 126 19.40 16.06 9.67
C ILE A 126 18.55 15.92 10.93
N THR A 127 18.42 17.04 11.65
CA THR A 127 17.49 17.17 12.78
C THR A 127 16.29 18.01 12.33
N LEU A 128 15.08 17.49 12.48
CA LEU A 128 13.87 18.23 12.20
C LEU A 128 13.57 19.26 13.29
N SER A 129 13.02 20.42 12.93
CA SER A 129 12.43 21.32 13.91
C SER A 129 11.19 20.68 14.52
N PRO A 130 10.81 21.07 15.76
CA PRO A 130 9.59 20.56 16.40
C PRO A 130 8.33 20.79 15.56
N GLU A 131 8.24 21.95 14.89
CA GLU A 131 7.10 22.31 14.03
C GLU A 131 7.05 21.43 12.80
N ARG A 132 8.22 21.16 12.16
CA ARG A 132 8.29 20.28 10.99
C ARG A 132 7.99 18.84 11.36
N PHE A 133 8.48 18.37 12.50
CA PHE A 133 8.14 17.03 13.01
C PHE A 133 6.63 16.89 13.23
N ALA A 134 5.99 17.85 13.91
CA ALA A 134 4.55 17.84 14.16
C ALA A 134 3.74 17.89 12.85
N ALA A 135 4.18 18.66 11.86
CA ALA A 135 3.53 18.71 10.55
C ALA A 135 3.58 17.36 9.82
N LEU A 136 4.73 16.67 9.85
CA LEU A 136 4.87 15.33 9.26
C LEU A 136 4.06 14.28 10.06
N GLU A 137 4.05 14.37 11.40
CA GLU A 137 3.25 13.49 12.27
C GLU A 137 1.76 13.62 11.98
N ALA A 138 1.25 14.84 11.77
CA ALA A 138 -0.14 15.09 11.42
C ALA A 138 -0.52 14.63 10.01
N ALA A 139 0.44 14.53 9.09
CA ALA A 139 0.23 14.09 7.73
C ALA A 139 0.55 12.60 7.51
N GLU A 140 0.98 11.89 8.55
CA GLU A 140 1.35 10.48 8.44
C GLU A 140 0.13 9.59 8.22
N GLU A 141 0.17 8.77 7.20
CA GLU A 141 -0.79 7.70 6.95
C GLU A 141 -0.13 6.34 7.14
N PHE A 142 -0.92 5.32 7.43
CA PHE A 142 -0.44 3.96 7.60
C PHE A 142 -1.02 3.03 6.55
N VAL A 143 -0.16 2.21 5.96
CA VAL A 143 -0.54 1.15 5.03
C VAL A 143 -0.49 -0.18 5.76
N LEU A 144 -1.64 -0.85 5.85
CA LEU A 144 -1.72 -2.23 6.28
C LEU A 144 -1.19 -3.13 5.17
N THR A 145 -0.43 -4.16 5.52
CA THR A 145 -0.12 -5.27 4.63
C THR A 145 -0.37 -6.59 5.36
N VAL A 146 -1.12 -7.48 4.73
CA VAL A 146 -1.44 -8.82 5.27
C VAL A 146 -1.00 -9.88 4.28
N THR A 147 -0.46 -10.99 4.78
CA THR A 147 0.04 -12.12 4.01
C THR A 147 -0.86 -13.34 4.13
N ALA A 148 -0.73 -14.28 3.20
CA ALA A 148 -1.51 -15.51 3.15
C ALA A 148 -1.37 -16.37 4.42
N GLY A 149 -0.23 -16.30 5.11
CA GLY A 149 0.00 -17.00 6.38
C GLY A 149 -0.55 -16.31 7.63
N GLY A 150 -1.42 -15.29 7.49
CA GLY A 150 -2.03 -14.60 8.63
C GLY A 150 -1.11 -13.64 9.37
N TYR A 151 0.00 -13.22 8.74
CA TYR A 151 0.88 -12.18 9.24
C TYR A 151 0.46 -10.82 8.68
N GLY A 152 0.71 -9.77 9.43
CA GLY A 152 0.47 -8.41 8.96
C GLY A 152 1.18 -7.36 9.78
N LYS A 153 1.13 -6.14 9.29
CA LYS A 153 1.73 -4.95 9.90
C LYS A 153 1.09 -3.69 9.37
N ARG A 154 1.22 -2.62 10.13
CA ARG A 154 1.03 -1.24 9.65
C ARG A 154 2.39 -0.65 9.33
N THR A 155 2.53 0.00 8.20
CA THR A 155 3.78 0.65 7.80
C THR A 155 3.50 2.11 7.48
N SER A 156 4.33 3.01 7.97
CA SER A 156 4.24 4.43 7.62
C SER A 156 4.29 4.62 6.11
N ALA A 157 3.37 5.41 5.56
CA ALA A 157 3.36 5.75 4.15
C ALA A 157 4.64 6.47 3.70
N PHE A 158 5.36 7.11 4.63
CA PHE A 158 6.66 7.75 4.35
C PHE A 158 7.78 6.77 4.03
N GLU A 159 7.65 5.49 4.39
CA GLU A 159 8.60 4.46 3.96
C GLU A 159 8.48 4.10 2.47
N TYR A 160 7.36 4.43 1.83
CA TYR A 160 7.15 4.24 0.40
C TYR A 160 7.51 5.54 -0.32
N ARG A 161 8.77 5.67 -0.73
CA ARG A 161 9.23 6.86 -1.45
C ARG A 161 8.45 7.07 -2.74
N VAL A 162 8.15 8.33 -3.06
CA VAL A 162 7.55 8.71 -4.33
C VAL A 162 8.60 8.58 -5.43
N THR A 163 8.29 7.87 -6.49
CA THR A 163 9.17 7.61 -7.65
C THR A 163 8.42 7.74 -8.95
N GLY A 164 9.09 7.67 -10.08
CA GLY A 164 8.44 7.49 -11.37
C GLY A 164 7.75 6.12 -11.45
N ARG A 165 6.60 6.05 -12.14
CA ARG A 165 5.87 4.80 -12.41
C ARG A 165 6.65 3.84 -13.32
N GLY A 166 6.23 2.58 -13.38
CA GLY A 166 6.74 1.58 -14.33
C GLY A 166 8.07 0.94 -13.94
N GLY A 167 8.66 1.32 -12.77
CA GLY A 167 9.78 0.63 -12.14
C GLY A 167 9.38 -0.70 -11.50
N GLN A 168 10.34 -1.42 -10.92
CA GLN A 168 10.11 -2.67 -10.20
C GLN A 168 9.53 -2.44 -8.79
N GLY A 169 9.46 -1.19 -8.34
CA GLY A 169 9.11 -0.84 -6.97
C GLY A 169 10.16 -1.28 -5.95
N ILE A 170 9.80 -1.18 -4.70
CA ILE A 170 10.62 -1.53 -3.53
C ILE A 170 9.97 -2.68 -2.76
N THR A 171 10.68 -3.27 -1.82
CA THR A 171 10.11 -4.28 -0.91
C THR A 171 9.06 -3.64 -0.01
N GLY A 172 7.83 -4.11 -0.06
CA GLY A 172 6.72 -3.68 0.81
C GLY A 172 6.51 -4.61 1.99
N VAL A 173 6.84 -5.89 1.82
CA VAL A 173 6.82 -6.90 2.88
C VAL A 173 7.85 -7.99 2.59
N ALA A 174 8.56 -8.45 3.61
CA ALA A 174 9.43 -9.62 3.50
C ALA A 174 8.57 -10.89 3.51
N LEU A 175 8.55 -11.58 2.38
CA LEU A 175 7.84 -12.85 2.25
C LEU A 175 8.75 -14.02 2.61
N THR A 176 8.25 -14.88 3.46
CA THR A 176 8.92 -16.09 3.95
C THR A 176 7.96 -17.26 3.89
N ARG A 177 8.47 -18.49 3.97
CA ARG A 177 7.61 -19.67 4.07
C ARG A 177 6.66 -19.58 5.29
N LYS A 178 7.13 -18.97 6.37
CA LYS A 178 6.39 -18.85 7.64
C LYS A 178 5.15 -17.96 7.51
N ASN A 179 5.22 -16.89 6.70
CA ASN A 179 4.08 -16.00 6.49
C ASN A 179 3.28 -16.31 5.21
N GLY A 180 3.39 -17.53 4.67
CA GLY A 180 2.63 -18.01 3.54
C GLY A 180 3.16 -17.57 2.17
N GLY A 181 4.30 -16.88 2.11
CA GLY A 181 5.02 -16.56 0.87
C GLY A 181 4.32 -15.64 -0.12
N ALA A 182 3.18 -15.06 0.23
CA ALA A 182 2.40 -14.17 -0.63
C ALA A 182 1.72 -13.06 0.18
N ALA A 183 1.71 -11.84 -0.35
CA ALA A 183 0.85 -10.76 0.14
C ALA A 183 -0.58 -10.95 -0.42
N VAL A 184 -1.59 -10.69 0.41
CA VAL A 184 -3.01 -10.84 0.08
C VAL A 184 -3.69 -9.49 0.00
N ALA A 185 -3.33 -8.57 0.89
CA ALA A 185 -3.92 -7.25 0.96
C ALA A 185 -2.86 -6.20 1.30
N SER A 186 -3.01 -5.00 0.74
CA SER A 186 -2.24 -3.83 1.11
C SER A 186 -3.08 -2.59 0.83
N PHE A 187 -3.49 -1.86 1.87
CA PHE A 187 -4.34 -0.67 1.75
C PHE A 187 -4.18 0.26 2.95
N PRO A 188 -4.50 1.56 2.82
CA PRO A 188 -4.48 2.51 3.93
C PRO A 188 -5.49 2.14 5.01
N VAL A 189 -5.10 2.35 6.27
CA VAL A 189 -5.94 2.13 7.45
C VAL A 189 -5.83 3.33 8.40
N ARG A 190 -6.85 3.52 9.22
CA ARG A 190 -6.92 4.57 10.24
C ARG A 190 -6.99 3.95 11.63
N ASP A 191 -6.48 4.67 12.61
CA ASP A 191 -6.70 4.33 14.01
C ASP A 191 -8.21 4.35 14.31
N GLY A 192 -8.67 3.42 15.13
CA GLY A 192 -10.08 3.21 15.44
C GLY A 192 -10.85 2.33 14.45
N ASP A 193 -10.33 2.06 13.24
CA ASP A 193 -10.96 1.11 12.31
C ASP A 193 -10.77 -0.34 12.82
N ALA A 194 -11.60 -1.24 12.30
CA ALA A 194 -11.42 -2.69 12.45
C ALA A 194 -11.23 -3.36 11.09
N LEU A 195 -10.58 -4.51 11.10
CA LEU A 195 -10.37 -5.35 9.93
C LEU A 195 -11.17 -6.64 10.05
N MET A 196 -11.69 -7.11 8.93
CA MET A 196 -12.16 -8.48 8.78
C MET A 196 -11.18 -9.26 7.91
N LEU A 197 -10.69 -10.36 8.43
CA LEU A 197 -9.89 -11.33 7.69
C LEU A 197 -10.71 -12.58 7.45
N VAL A 198 -10.61 -13.13 6.24
CA VAL A 198 -11.33 -14.35 5.83
C VAL A 198 -10.33 -15.34 5.26
N THR A 199 -10.49 -16.62 5.60
CA THR A 199 -9.65 -17.71 5.10
C THR A 199 -10.38 -18.59 4.09
N ASP A 200 -9.65 -19.39 3.33
CA ASP A 200 -10.18 -20.39 2.40
C ASP A 200 -10.93 -21.54 3.12
N ALA A 201 -10.68 -21.76 4.40
CA ALA A 201 -11.47 -22.66 5.25
C ALA A 201 -12.78 -22.05 5.76
N GLY A 202 -13.10 -20.80 5.39
CA GLY A 202 -14.32 -20.11 5.80
C GLY A 202 -14.27 -19.53 7.21
N ARG A 203 -13.10 -19.49 7.85
CA ARG A 203 -12.95 -18.81 9.14
C ARG A 203 -12.86 -17.30 8.93
N THR A 204 -13.45 -16.55 9.85
CA THR A 204 -13.40 -15.09 9.87
C THR A 204 -12.93 -14.59 11.22
N ILE A 205 -12.16 -13.52 11.22
CA ILE A 205 -11.75 -12.82 12.44
C ILE A 205 -11.84 -11.32 12.24
N ARG A 206 -12.28 -10.62 13.28
CA ARG A 206 -12.26 -9.16 13.36
C ARG A 206 -11.13 -8.73 14.28
N ILE A 207 -10.30 -7.79 13.82
CA ILE A 207 -9.14 -7.27 14.55
C ILE A 207 -9.20 -5.75 14.53
N PRO A 208 -9.09 -5.06 15.68
CA PRO A 208 -8.88 -3.62 15.72
C PRO A 208 -7.57 -3.26 15.01
N VAL A 209 -7.58 -2.19 14.22
CA VAL A 209 -6.36 -1.71 13.54
C VAL A 209 -5.28 -1.33 14.56
N ASP A 210 -5.69 -0.78 15.72
CA ASP A 210 -4.78 -0.32 16.76
C ASP A 210 -3.96 -1.45 17.41
N ASP A 211 -4.46 -2.66 17.37
CA ASP A 211 -3.76 -3.86 17.88
C ASP A 211 -2.65 -4.34 16.92
N ILE A 212 -2.60 -3.80 15.70
CA ILE A 212 -1.62 -4.20 14.70
C ILE A 212 -0.35 -3.37 14.85
N ARG A 213 0.77 -4.05 15.05
CA ARG A 213 2.09 -3.41 15.22
C ARG A 213 2.47 -2.55 14.01
N ILE A 214 2.97 -1.35 14.28
CA ILE A 214 3.66 -0.53 13.30
C ILE A 214 5.09 -1.07 13.14
N ALA A 215 5.46 -1.42 11.91
CA ALA A 215 6.76 -2.02 11.59
C ALA A 215 7.25 -1.57 10.21
N GLY A 216 8.56 -1.63 10.01
CA GLY A 216 9.20 -1.24 8.77
C GLY A 216 8.70 -2.04 7.56
N ARG A 217 8.72 -1.41 6.38
CA ARG A 217 8.17 -2.01 5.14
C ARG A 217 8.84 -3.33 4.75
N ALA A 218 10.14 -3.49 4.97
CA ALA A 218 10.89 -4.68 4.62
C ALA A 218 10.82 -5.80 5.68
N THR A 219 10.02 -5.66 6.73
CA THR A 219 9.80 -6.70 7.73
C THR A 219 8.70 -7.67 7.31
N GLN A 220 8.66 -8.85 7.93
CA GLN A 220 7.62 -9.85 7.68
C GLN A 220 6.28 -9.57 8.39
N GLY A 221 6.26 -8.60 9.33
CA GLY A 221 5.12 -8.35 10.20
C GLY A 221 5.00 -9.33 11.37
N VAL A 222 3.88 -9.26 12.06
CA VAL A 222 3.53 -10.11 13.22
C VAL A 222 2.33 -10.99 12.90
N THR A 223 2.13 -12.06 13.66
CA THR A 223 0.94 -12.91 13.53
C THR A 223 -0.30 -12.13 13.94
N LEU A 224 -1.21 -11.93 13.01
CA LEU A 224 -2.54 -11.36 13.26
C LEU A 224 -3.57 -12.44 13.54
N PHE A 225 -3.47 -13.56 12.82
CA PHE A 225 -4.38 -14.65 12.88
C PHE A 225 -3.62 -15.98 12.75
N ARG A 226 -3.80 -16.88 13.71
CA ARG A 226 -3.22 -18.23 13.63
C ARG A 226 -4.12 -19.09 12.74
N ILE A 227 -3.55 -19.56 11.65
CA ILE A 227 -4.18 -20.46 10.69
C ILE A 227 -3.59 -21.86 10.80
N GLU A 228 -4.33 -22.86 10.32
CA GLU A 228 -3.83 -24.23 10.20
C GLU A 228 -2.85 -24.37 9.04
N ASP A 229 -2.09 -25.45 8.97
CA ASP A 229 -1.01 -25.64 7.99
C ASP A 229 -1.47 -25.52 6.52
N ASP A 230 -2.69 -25.98 6.21
CA ASP A 230 -3.28 -25.96 4.86
C ASP A 230 -4.26 -24.79 4.64
N GLU A 231 -4.33 -23.85 5.57
CA GLU A 231 -5.25 -22.73 5.52
C GLU A 231 -4.53 -21.45 5.13
N HIS A 232 -5.21 -20.61 4.36
CA HIS A 232 -4.68 -19.33 3.91
C HIS A 232 -5.68 -18.19 4.07
N VAL A 233 -5.20 -17.02 4.46
CA VAL A 233 -5.98 -15.79 4.36
C VAL A 233 -6.18 -15.48 2.88
N THR A 234 -7.43 -15.27 2.47
CA THR A 234 -7.81 -15.02 1.07
C THR A 234 -8.37 -13.62 0.85
N SER A 235 -8.92 -13.01 1.90
CA SER A 235 -9.52 -11.67 1.82
C SER A 235 -9.30 -10.90 3.11
N VAL A 236 -9.04 -9.60 2.98
CA VAL A 236 -8.93 -8.66 4.09
C VAL A 236 -9.60 -7.36 3.67
N PHE A 237 -10.46 -6.82 4.50
CA PHE A 237 -11.12 -5.54 4.24
C PHE A 237 -11.39 -4.77 5.53
N PRO A 238 -11.45 -3.43 5.47
CA PRO A 238 -11.80 -2.62 6.62
C PRO A 238 -13.29 -2.73 6.92
N VAL A 239 -13.60 -2.72 8.21
CA VAL A 239 -14.98 -2.56 8.72
C VAL A 239 -15.03 -1.16 9.33
N VAL A 240 -15.74 -0.26 8.66
CA VAL A 240 -15.99 1.09 9.17
C VAL A 240 -17.16 1.00 10.12
N GLU A 241 -17.00 1.49 11.34
CA GLU A 241 -18.11 1.66 12.27
C GLU A 241 -18.69 3.07 12.06
N ASP A 242 -20.01 3.14 11.85
CA ASP A 242 -20.77 4.41 11.73
C ASP A 242 -20.87 5.15 13.07
#